data_5b7e8da29e76718f8ba194cd83dacd72
#
_entry.id   5b7e8da29e76718f8ba194cd83dacd72
#
_cell.length_a   1.000
_cell.length_b   1.000
_cell.length_c   1.000
_cell.angle_alpha   90.00
_cell.angle_beta   90.00
_cell.angle_gamma   90.00
#
_symmetry.space_group_name_H-M   'P 1'
#
loop_
_entity.id
_entity.type
_entity.pdbx_description
1 polymer ?
#
loop_
_entity_poly.entity_id
_entity_poly.type
_entity_poly.pdbx_seq_one_letter_code
_entity_poly.pdbx_strand_id
1 'polypeptide(L)'
;VWLLAASLAILIVALPDARGQLFEADSKQFGSSKMDIVLKEIERRPRASVVEIKINSVGSSVGSSFFILCSLRQLAKLRGPYRYIVKLEEQPKRNQMLVGFLGDAEESPASAGPEFSRADREAVIDLEQFAPVCDSMK
;
A
#
# COMPACT_ATOMS: atom_id res chain seq x y z
N VAL A 1 -26.38 -32.33 -48.57
CA VAL A 1 -26.52 -31.43 -47.41
C VAL A 1 -25.15 -31.34 -46.72
N TRP A 2 -24.48 -30.25 -46.94
CA TRP A 2 -23.15 -30.03 -46.36
C TRP A 2 -23.33 -29.18 -45.10
N LEU A 3 -23.20 -29.77 -43.94
CA LEU A 3 -23.14 -29.08 -42.67
C LEU A 3 -21.70 -28.57 -42.46
N LEU A 4 -21.50 -27.30 -42.75
CA LEU A 4 -20.28 -26.58 -42.34
C LEU A 4 -20.40 -26.28 -40.84
N ALA A 5 -19.75 -27.09 -40.03
CA ALA A 5 -19.54 -26.78 -38.62
C ALA A 5 -18.47 -25.70 -38.53
N ALA A 6 -18.91 -24.46 -38.38
CA ALA A 6 -18.01 -23.38 -38.05
C ALA A 6 -17.55 -23.53 -36.58
N SER A 7 -16.35 -24.04 -36.37
CA SER A 7 -15.74 -24.04 -35.06
C SER A 7 -15.36 -22.61 -34.69
N LEU A 8 -16.15 -22.01 -33.82
CA LEU A 8 -15.84 -20.71 -33.22
C LEU A 8 -14.72 -20.93 -32.20
N ALA A 9 -13.49 -20.70 -32.63
CA ALA A 9 -12.36 -20.68 -31.71
C ALA A 9 -12.50 -19.41 -30.84
N ILE A 10 -12.97 -19.59 -29.63
CA ILE A 10 -12.98 -18.51 -28.62
C ILE A 10 -11.51 -18.32 -28.20
N LEU A 11 -10.89 -17.28 -28.74
CA LEU A 11 -9.60 -16.82 -28.26
C LEU A 11 -9.84 -16.22 -26.87
N ILE A 12 -9.55 -16.99 -25.84
CA ILE A 12 -9.47 -16.46 -24.48
C ILE A 12 -8.17 -15.67 -24.41
N VAL A 13 -8.26 -14.38 -24.66
CA VAL A 13 -7.12 -13.47 -24.37
C VAL A 13 -7.08 -13.35 -22.86
N ALA A 14 -6.09 -14.00 -22.24
CA ALA A 14 -5.77 -13.79 -20.84
C ALA A 14 -5.28 -12.35 -20.70
N LEU A 15 -6.13 -11.46 -20.21
CA LEU A 15 -5.74 -10.12 -19.83
C LEU A 15 -4.69 -10.22 -18.71
N PRO A 16 -3.53 -9.54 -18.84
CA PRO A 16 -2.59 -9.49 -17.73
C PRO A 16 -3.30 -8.96 -16.50
N ASP A 17 -3.26 -9.72 -15.44
CA ASP A 17 -3.90 -9.36 -14.18
C ASP A 17 -3.26 -8.06 -13.68
N ALA A 18 -4.02 -6.95 -13.65
CA ALA A 18 -3.57 -5.67 -13.11
C ALA A 18 -3.16 -5.76 -11.62
N ARG A 19 -3.45 -6.88 -10.97
CA ARG A 19 -3.06 -7.21 -9.60
C ARG A 19 -1.60 -7.68 -9.48
N GLY A 20 -0.90 -7.89 -10.61
CA GLY A 20 0.46 -8.45 -10.63
C GLY A 20 1.55 -7.50 -10.16
N GLN A 21 1.31 -6.17 -10.11
CA GLN A 21 2.31 -5.22 -9.65
C GLN A 21 2.04 -4.78 -8.23
N LEU A 22 2.95 -5.17 -7.33
CA LEU A 22 2.99 -4.66 -5.97
C LEU A 22 3.64 -3.27 -5.96
N PHE A 23 3.20 -2.45 -5.01
CA PHE A 23 3.67 -1.08 -4.88
C PHE A 23 5.14 -1.03 -4.42
N GLU A 24 5.90 -0.10 -4.99
CA GLU A 24 7.26 0.22 -4.57
C GLU A 24 7.48 1.73 -4.60
N ALA A 25 8.14 2.26 -3.57
CA ALA A 25 8.57 3.64 -3.51
C ALA A 25 10.04 3.71 -3.12
N ASP A 26 10.81 4.53 -3.83
CA ASP A 26 12.24 4.75 -3.60
C ASP A 26 12.49 6.24 -3.33
N SER A 27 13.10 6.55 -2.20
CA SER A 27 13.37 7.93 -1.79
C SER A 27 14.31 8.68 -2.75
N LYS A 28 15.12 7.97 -3.50
CA LYS A 28 16.02 8.58 -4.50
C LYS A 28 15.25 9.29 -5.62
N GLN A 29 14.02 8.86 -5.90
CA GLN A 29 13.16 9.51 -6.90
C GLN A 29 12.68 10.90 -6.47
N PHE A 30 12.80 11.25 -5.19
CA PHE A 30 12.44 12.57 -4.67
C PHE A 30 13.63 13.53 -4.58
N GLY A 31 14.76 13.20 -5.21
CA GLY A 31 15.90 14.11 -5.32
C GLY A 31 16.76 14.28 -4.07
N SER A 32 16.49 13.54 -3.00
CA SER A 32 17.33 13.58 -1.80
C SER A 32 18.54 12.66 -1.96
N SER A 33 19.74 13.23 -1.88
CA SER A 33 20.98 12.46 -1.91
C SER A 33 21.36 11.84 -0.55
N LYS A 34 20.72 12.31 0.53
CA LYS A 34 21.04 11.88 1.91
C LYS A 34 20.14 10.78 2.42
N MET A 35 18.96 10.61 1.83
CA MET A 35 18.02 9.59 2.19
C MET A 35 18.08 8.44 1.19
N ASP A 36 18.20 7.23 1.69
CA ASP A 36 18.16 6.01 0.88
C ASP A 36 17.25 5.00 1.57
N ILE A 37 15.97 5.07 1.23
CA ILE A 37 14.92 4.23 1.79
C ILE A 37 14.08 3.69 0.62
N VAL A 38 13.81 2.38 0.68
CA VAL A 38 12.89 1.73 -0.25
C VAL A 38 11.78 1.08 0.54
N LEU A 39 10.54 1.40 0.19
CA LEU A 39 9.34 0.79 0.74
C LEU A 39 8.68 -0.08 -0.34
N LYS A 40 8.51 -1.36 -0.04
CA LYS A 40 7.90 -2.33 -0.97
C LYS A 40 6.69 -2.99 -0.34
N GLU A 41 5.59 -3.04 -1.07
CA GLU A 41 4.51 -3.97 -0.76
C GLU A 41 4.94 -5.36 -1.21
N ILE A 42 5.00 -6.31 -0.28
CA ILE A 42 5.46 -7.68 -0.57
C ILE A 42 4.31 -8.70 -0.55
N GLU A 43 3.19 -8.38 0.07
CA GLU A 43 2.00 -9.22 0.09
C GLU A 43 0.76 -8.33 0.14
N ARG A 44 -0.22 -8.66 -0.68
CA ARG A 44 -1.50 -7.95 -0.73
C ARG A 44 -2.61 -8.85 -0.23
N ARG A 45 -3.34 -8.37 0.78
CA ARG A 45 -4.51 -9.02 1.36
C ARG A 45 -5.74 -8.15 1.10
N PRO A 46 -6.97 -8.62 1.34
CA PRO A 46 -8.18 -7.87 0.96
C PRO A 46 -8.23 -6.42 1.46
N ARG A 47 -7.85 -6.16 2.70
CA ARG A 47 -7.83 -4.81 3.27
C ARG A 47 -6.54 -4.48 4.00
N ALA A 48 -5.47 -5.18 3.67
CA ALA A 48 -4.18 -4.99 4.30
C ALA A 48 -3.05 -5.28 3.31
N SER A 49 -1.88 -4.76 3.59
CA SER A 49 -0.65 -5.07 2.87
C SER A 49 0.49 -5.28 3.84
N VAL A 50 1.32 -6.27 3.57
CA VAL A 50 2.62 -6.39 4.21
C VAL A 50 3.59 -5.52 3.44
N VAL A 51 4.20 -4.57 4.12
CA VAL A 51 5.22 -3.69 3.54
C VAL A 51 6.58 -3.95 4.17
N GLU A 52 7.59 -3.94 3.34
CA GLU A 52 8.99 -4.06 3.76
C GLU A 52 9.68 -2.71 3.57
N ILE A 53 10.42 -2.27 4.58
CA ILE A 53 11.14 -1.01 4.55
C ILE A 53 12.63 -1.29 4.69
N LYS A 54 13.39 -0.96 3.65
CA LYS A 54 14.85 -1.05 3.64
C LYS A 54 15.44 0.35 3.80
N ILE A 55 16.18 0.55 4.88
CA ILE A 55 16.80 1.82 5.20
C ILE A 55 18.32 1.66 5.13
N ASN A 56 18.95 2.24 4.12
CA ASN A 56 20.41 2.33 4.02
C ASN A 56 20.92 3.63 4.62
N SER A 57 20.17 4.71 4.45
CA SER A 57 20.47 6.01 5.03
C SER A 57 19.18 6.77 5.35
N VAL A 58 19.07 7.25 6.56
CA VAL A 58 17.89 7.98 7.05
C VAL A 58 17.85 9.42 6.51
N GLY A 59 19.01 10.04 6.31
CA GLY A 59 19.10 11.47 6.02
C GLY A 59 18.72 12.29 7.24
N SER A 60 17.43 12.56 7.43
CA SER A 60 16.86 13.13 8.65
C SER A 60 15.71 12.27 9.16
N SER A 61 15.49 12.26 10.48
CA SER A 61 14.36 11.50 11.06
C SER A 61 13.01 12.03 10.61
N VAL A 62 12.88 13.34 10.47
CA VAL A 62 11.64 13.98 9.98
C VAL A 62 11.40 13.64 8.51
N GLY A 63 12.41 13.80 7.66
CA GLY A 63 12.30 13.50 6.23
C GLY A 63 11.99 12.03 5.96
N SER A 64 12.63 11.12 6.68
CA SER A 64 12.38 9.68 6.53
C SER A 64 10.97 9.30 6.97
N SER A 65 10.47 9.88 8.06
CA SER A 65 9.09 9.64 8.52
C SER A 65 8.06 10.12 7.50
N PHE A 66 8.25 11.31 6.93
CA PHE A 66 7.36 11.81 5.87
C PHE A 66 7.43 10.97 4.61
N PHE A 67 8.61 10.53 4.21
CA PHE A 67 8.75 9.63 3.06
C PHE A 67 7.92 8.35 3.25
N ILE A 68 8.01 7.73 4.41
CA ILE A 68 7.26 6.51 4.71
C ILE A 68 5.76 6.79 4.71
N LEU A 69 5.30 7.85 5.38
CA LEU A 69 3.88 8.21 5.44
C LEU A 69 3.32 8.58 4.06
N CYS A 70 4.08 9.33 3.26
CA CYS A 70 3.65 9.68 1.90
C CYS A 70 3.61 8.47 0.97
N SER A 71 4.53 7.52 1.14
CA SER A 71 4.52 6.26 0.41
C SER A 71 3.31 5.41 0.77
N LEU A 72 2.97 5.31 2.06
CA LEU A 72 1.77 4.61 2.53
C LEU A 72 0.48 5.27 2.04
N ARG A 73 0.47 6.61 1.93
CA ARG A 73 -0.66 7.33 1.34
C ARG A 73 -0.86 6.97 -0.13
N GLN A 74 0.22 6.88 -0.91
CA GLN A 74 0.14 6.43 -2.30
C GLN A 74 -0.35 4.99 -2.40
N LEU A 75 0.19 4.10 -1.57
CA LEU A 75 -0.25 2.71 -1.52
C LEU A 75 -1.75 2.62 -1.20
N ALA A 76 -2.22 3.33 -0.19
CA ALA A 76 -3.63 3.33 0.20
C ALA A 76 -4.54 3.75 -0.96
N LYS A 77 -4.16 4.80 -1.71
CA LYS A 77 -4.90 5.25 -2.89
C LYS A 77 -4.92 4.22 -4.02
N LEU A 78 -3.83 3.50 -4.23
CA LEU A 78 -3.77 2.43 -5.22
C LEU A 78 -4.62 1.22 -4.83
N ARG A 79 -4.77 0.97 -3.53
CA ARG A 79 -5.58 -0.12 -3.01
C ARG A 79 -7.08 0.14 -3.07
N GLY A 80 -7.50 1.39 -3.07
CA GLY A 80 -8.91 1.78 -3.10
C GLY A 80 -9.12 3.18 -2.51
N PRO A 81 -10.38 3.57 -2.23
CA PRO A 81 -10.67 4.89 -1.67
C PRO A 81 -10.36 4.94 -0.16
N TYR A 82 -9.16 4.55 0.21
CA TYR A 82 -8.74 4.49 1.60
C TYR A 82 -8.01 5.78 2.02
N ARG A 83 -8.51 6.39 3.06
CA ARG A 83 -7.94 7.61 3.65
C ARG A 83 -7.15 7.34 4.93
N TYR A 84 -7.48 6.25 5.61
CA TYR A 84 -6.91 5.92 6.91
C TYR A 84 -6.13 4.64 6.85
N ILE A 85 -5.06 4.58 7.63
CA ILE A 85 -4.29 3.35 7.86
C ILE A 85 -4.19 3.06 9.34
N VAL A 86 -4.00 1.80 9.64
CA VAL A 86 -3.70 1.33 10.99
C VAL A 86 -2.63 0.24 10.90
N LYS A 87 -1.65 0.29 11.78
CA LYS A 87 -0.66 -0.77 11.90
C LYS A 87 -1.28 -1.95 12.63
N LEU A 88 -1.41 -3.10 11.96
CA LEU A 88 -2.02 -4.31 12.51
C LEU A 88 -1.00 -5.20 13.19
N GLU A 89 0.19 -5.29 12.64
CA GLU A 89 1.30 -6.04 13.18
C GLU A 89 2.59 -5.27 12.87
N GLU A 90 3.39 -5.02 13.89
CA GLU A 90 4.56 -4.17 13.76
C GLU A 90 5.68 -4.83 13.00
N GLN A 91 5.91 -6.11 13.25
CA GLN A 91 7.01 -6.87 12.66
C GLN A 91 6.57 -8.30 12.33
N PRO A 92 5.80 -8.52 11.23
CA PRO A 92 5.53 -9.88 10.76
C PRO A 92 6.81 -10.67 10.51
N LYS A 93 7.79 -9.99 9.92
CA LYS A 93 9.19 -10.39 9.80
C LYS A 93 10.07 -9.16 9.98
N ARG A 94 11.38 -9.38 10.02
CA ARG A 94 12.33 -8.27 10.13
C ARG A 94 12.11 -7.22 9.03
N ASN A 95 12.07 -5.96 9.41
CA ASN A 95 11.86 -4.80 8.53
C ASN A 95 10.50 -4.77 7.82
N GLN A 96 9.52 -5.50 8.34
CA GLN A 96 8.18 -5.56 7.78
C GLN A 96 7.15 -5.04 8.76
N MET A 97 6.03 -4.55 8.22
CA MET A 97 4.84 -4.27 9.01
C MET A 97 3.58 -4.64 8.22
N LEU A 98 2.55 -5.03 8.93
CA LEU A 98 1.23 -5.25 8.37
C LEU A 98 0.40 -3.99 8.56
N VAL A 99 -0.03 -3.40 7.45
CA VAL A 99 -0.80 -2.15 7.43
C VAL A 99 -2.21 -2.45 6.91
N GLY A 100 -3.22 -2.06 7.68
CA GLY A 100 -4.62 -2.17 7.30
C GLY A 100 -5.15 -0.84 6.77
N PHE A 101 -6.13 -0.92 5.87
CA PHE A 101 -6.73 0.25 5.20
C PHE A 101 -8.18 0.44 5.63
N LEU A 102 -8.53 1.68 5.98
CA LEU A 102 -9.87 2.08 6.36
C LEU A 102 -10.31 3.28 5.51
N GLY A 103 -11.57 3.27 5.06
CA GLY A 103 -12.11 4.33 4.21
C GLY A 103 -12.72 5.49 4.96
N ASP A 104 -13.19 5.25 6.19
CA ASP A 104 -13.94 6.22 7.00
C ASP A 104 -13.38 6.27 8.42
N ALA A 105 -13.33 7.48 9.01
CA ALA A 105 -12.93 7.70 10.40
C ALA A 105 -13.86 7.03 11.41
N GLU A 106 -15.15 6.91 11.07
CA GLU A 106 -16.15 6.25 11.90
C GLU A 106 -16.12 4.72 11.79
N GLU A 107 -15.41 4.19 10.82
CA GLU A 107 -15.28 2.75 10.65
C GLU A 107 -14.53 2.15 11.84
N SER A 108 -15.18 1.23 12.54
CA SER A 108 -14.50 0.48 13.58
C SER A 108 -13.45 -0.45 12.94
N PRO A 109 -12.18 -0.41 13.37
CA PRO A 109 -11.18 -1.33 12.85
C PRO A 109 -11.62 -2.79 12.91
N ALA A 110 -12.25 -3.21 14.00
CA ALA A 110 -12.73 -4.58 14.17
C ALA A 110 -13.74 -5.03 13.09
N SER A 111 -14.48 -4.10 12.49
CA SER A 111 -15.46 -4.41 11.43
C SER A 111 -14.81 -4.68 10.07
N ALA A 112 -13.56 -4.33 9.89
CA ALA A 112 -12.85 -4.47 8.61
C ALA A 112 -12.34 -5.89 8.33
N GLY A 113 -12.36 -6.78 9.33
CA GLY A 113 -11.96 -8.18 9.20
C GLY A 113 -11.22 -8.71 10.42
N PRO A 114 -10.95 -10.03 10.47
CA PRO A 114 -10.29 -10.67 11.62
C PRO A 114 -8.90 -10.12 11.92
N GLU A 115 -8.17 -9.69 10.90
CA GLU A 115 -6.83 -9.12 11.05
C GLU A 115 -6.83 -7.81 11.83
N PHE A 116 -7.98 -7.13 11.88
CA PHE A 116 -8.16 -5.85 12.57
C PHE A 116 -8.62 -6.01 14.03
N SER A 117 -8.77 -7.23 14.53
CA SER A 117 -9.32 -7.49 15.87
C SER A 117 -8.52 -6.86 17.01
N ARG A 118 -7.22 -6.69 16.83
CA ARG A 118 -6.31 -6.06 17.80
C ARG A 118 -5.99 -4.62 17.49
N ALA A 119 -6.57 -4.07 16.41
CA ALA A 119 -6.29 -2.70 16.02
C ALA A 119 -6.93 -1.73 16.99
N ASP A 120 -6.12 -0.78 17.47
CA ASP A 120 -6.59 0.29 18.34
C ASP A 120 -7.09 1.46 17.48
N ARG A 121 -8.28 1.95 17.78
CA ARG A 121 -8.85 3.12 17.14
C ARG A 121 -7.96 4.36 17.26
N GLU A 122 -7.26 4.51 18.37
CA GLU A 122 -6.34 5.62 18.61
C GLU A 122 -5.07 5.54 17.75
N ALA A 123 -4.75 4.34 17.23
CA ALA A 123 -3.61 4.12 16.35
C ALA A 123 -3.93 4.37 14.87
N VAL A 124 -5.17 4.72 14.54
CA VAL A 124 -5.58 5.03 13.17
C VAL A 124 -4.99 6.36 12.72
N ILE A 125 -4.34 6.38 11.58
CA ILE A 125 -3.70 7.56 11.00
C ILE A 125 -4.53 8.07 9.84
N ASP A 126 -4.88 9.36 9.87
CA ASP A 126 -5.47 10.08 8.75
C ASP A 126 -4.37 10.52 7.78
N LEU A 127 -4.27 9.85 6.64
CA LEU A 127 -3.23 10.13 5.65
C LEU A 127 -3.38 11.51 5.00
N GLU A 128 -4.59 12.06 4.94
CA GLU A 128 -4.82 13.38 4.35
C GLU A 128 -4.26 14.53 5.20
N GLN A 129 -3.96 14.29 6.47
CA GLN A 129 -3.23 15.26 7.30
C GLN A 129 -1.84 15.57 6.73
N PHE A 130 -1.27 14.64 5.98
CA PHE A 130 0.07 14.77 5.39
C PHE A 130 0.05 15.21 3.93
N ALA A 131 -1.14 15.43 3.34
CA ALA A 131 -1.26 15.82 1.94
C ALA A 131 -0.42 17.05 1.56
N PRO A 132 -0.41 18.16 2.33
CA PRO A 132 0.40 19.31 1.97
C PRO A 132 1.89 19.00 1.87
N VAL A 133 2.42 18.20 2.80
CA VAL A 133 3.83 17.79 2.80
C VAL A 133 4.10 16.83 1.63
N CYS A 134 3.24 15.84 1.44
CA CYS A 134 3.40 14.85 0.39
C CYS A 134 3.34 15.49 -1.00
N ASP A 135 2.45 16.43 -1.22
CA ASP A 135 2.30 17.11 -2.49
C ASP A 135 3.50 18.03 -2.80
N SER A 136 4.18 18.54 -1.78
CA SER A 136 5.39 19.35 -1.94
C SER A 136 6.68 18.53 -2.17
N MET A 137 6.64 17.23 -1.93
CA MET A 137 7.79 16.32 -2.10
C MET A 137 7.96 15.79 -3.53
N LYS A 138 7.17 16.25 -4.47
CA LYS A 138 7.26 15.82 -5.88
C LYS A 138 8.47 16.38 -6.59
#